data_1617b7f0f5213f71247ce75dd955c44b
#
_entry.id   1617b7f0f5213f71247ce75dd955c44b
#
_cell.length_a   1.000
_cell.length_b   1.000
_cell.length_c   1.000
_cell.angle_alpha   90.00
_cell.angle_beta   90.00
_cell.angle_gamma   90.00
#
_symmetry.space_group_name_H-M   'P 1'
#
loop_
_entity.id
_entity.type
_entity.pdbx_description
1 polymer ?
#
loop_
_entity_poly.entity_id
_entity_poly.type
_entity_poly.pdbx_seq_one_letter_code
_entity_poly.pdbx_strand_id
1 'polypeptide(L)'
;MKSRKQIERLFQEGRSFTLSAFKVFFTIDPVAEKEEIAPLKAGVTVSTRNFKKAVDRNRIKRLLRESIRLQKSSLEQQMIEKKLSLQFFIIFTGRKLPDFLFVKEKTEAILQKLAATANENHTIHT
;
A
#
# COMPACT_ATOMS: atom_id res chain seq x y z
N MET A 1 7.25 5.31 -0.21
CA MET A 1 7.09 6.72 -0.62
C MET A 1 8.13 7.57 0.07
N LYS A 2 8.84 8.39 -0.68
CA LYS A 2 9.95 9.17 -0.13
C LYS A 2 9.61 10.64 0.06
N SER A 3 8.54 11.15 -0.57
CA SER A 3 8.18 12.55 -0.50
C SER A 3 7.13 12.81 0.57
N ARG A 4 7.43 13.74 1.46
CA ARG A 4 6.48 14.16 2.50
C ARG A 4 5.19 14.70 1.90
N LYS A 5 5.28 15.43 0.78
CA LYS A 5 4.10 15.97 0.08
C LYS A 5 3.20 14.85 -0.45
N GLN A 6 3.79 13.77 -0.96
CA GLN A 6 3.03 12.62 -1.45
C GLN A 6 2.30 11.91 -0.32
N ILE A 7 2.95 11.77 0.84
CA ILE A 7 2.34 11.15 2.02
C ILE A 7 1.18 12.00 2.52
N GLU A 8 1.39 13.31 2.64
CA GLU A 8 0.34 14.24 3.06
C GLU A 8 -0.85 14.21 2.10
N ARG A 9 -0.60 14.16 0.80
CA ARG A 9 -1.65 14.06 -0.20
C ARG A 9 -2.48 12.80 -0.01
N LEU A 10 -1.82 11.67 0.27
CA LEU A 10 -2.50 10.41 0.53
C LEU A 10 -3.45 10.50 1.72
N PHE A 11 -3.03 11.16 2.78
CA PHE A 11 -3.86 11.31 3.98
C PHE A 11 -5.01 12.28 3.78
N GLN A 12 -4.84 13.29 2.95
CA GLN A 12 -5.86 14.31 2.71
C GLN A 12 -6.83 13.94 1.60
N GLU A 13 -6.32 13.44 0.48
CA GLU A 13 -7.12 13.18 -0.73
C GLU A 13 -7.39 11.70 -0.95
N GLY A 14 -6.62 10.83 -0.33
CA GLY A 14 -6.71 9.40 -0.54
C GLY A 14 -7.91 8.77 0.13
N ARG A 15 -8.29 7.61 -0.39
CA ARG A 15 -9.26 6.74 0.26
C ARG A 15 -8.54 5.84 1.23
N SER A 16 -9.29 5.23 2.14
CA SER A 16 -8.69 4.34 3.12
C SER A 16 -9.60 3.16 3.43
N PHE A 17 -8.99 2.09 3.91
CA PHE A 17 -9.72 0.97 4.48
C PHE A 17 -8.88 0.34 5.58
N THR A 18 -9.54 -0.44 6.42
CA THR A 18 -8.87 -1.18 7.50
C THR A 18 -9.06 -2.66 7.25
N LEU A 19 -7.96 -3.41 7.36
CA LEU A 19 -7.98 -4.86 7.22
C LEU A 19 -7.17 -5.45 8.37
N SER A 20 -7.86 -6.13 9.31
CA SER A 20 -7.21 -6.70 10.49
C SER A 20 -6.42 -5.62 11.24
N ALA A 21 -5.13 -5.82 11.48
CA ALA A 21 -4.26 -4.88 12.19
C ALA A 21 -3.57 -3.88 11.26
N PHE A 22 -4.14 -3.64 10.08
CA PHE A 22 -3.53 -2.76 9.08
C PHE A 22 -4.52 -1.72 8.61
N LYS A 23 -4.08 -0.46 8.55
CA LYS A 23 -4.83 0.62 7.94
C LYS A 23 -4.11 1.01 6.65
N VAL A 24 -4.87 1.13 5.56
CA VAL A 24 -4.31 1.39 4.24
C VAL A 24 -4.90 2.65 3.66
N PHE A 25 -4.03 3.58 3.28
CA PHE A 25 -4.40 4.79 2.53
C PHE A 25 -3.91 4.61 1.10
N PHE A 26 -4.70 5.04 0.14
CA PHE A 26 -4.32 4.87 -1.27
C PHE A 26 -4.96 5.93 -2.17
N THR A 27 -4.29 6.18 -3.31
CA THR A 27 -4.84 6.99 -4.39
C THR A 27 -4.60 6.24 -5.70
N ILE A 28 -5.56 6.36 -6.61
CA ILE A 28 -5.46 5.77 -7.94
C ILE A 28 -5.68 6.90 -8.94
N ASP A 29 -4.68 7.17 -9.77
CA ASP A 29 -4.72 8.24 -10.76
C ASP A 29 -4.45 7.70 -12.16
N PRO A 30 -5.09 8.26 -13.20
CA PRO A 30 -4.75 7.90 -14.57
C PRO A 30 -3.38 8.44 -14.93
N VAL A 31 -2.69 7.74 -15.83
CA VAL A 31 -1.37 8.13 -16.31
C VAL A 31 -1.51 8.55 -17.78
N ALA A 32 -1.06 9.76 -18.11
CA ALA A 32 -1.05 10.23 -19.49
C ALA A 32 0.04 9.48 -20.28
N GLU A 33 -0.17 9.30 -21.58
CA GLU A 33 0.72 8.51 -22.43
C GLU A 33 2.18 8.96 -22.40
N LYS A 34 2.43 10.25 -22.20
CA LYS A 34 3.78 10.81 -22.21
C LYS A 34 4.41 10.94 -20.83
N GLU A 35 3.72 10.55 -19.78
CA GLU A 35 4.23 10.66 -18.42
C GLU A 35 4.95 9.39 -18.01
N GLU A 36 6.16 9.55 -17.48
CA GLU A 36 6.93 8.45 -16.90
C GLU A 36 6.66 8.40 -15.40
N ILE A 37 5.48 7.91 -15.03
CA ILE A 37 5.09 7.76 -13.63
C ILE A 37 5.13 6.29 -13.27
N ALA A 38 5.71 5.99 -12.11
CA ALA A 38 5.74 4.61 -11.63
C ALA A 38 4.32 4.08 -11.47
N PRO A 39 4.03 2.87 -11.97
CA PRO A 39 2.68 2.30 -11.85
C PRO A 39 2.28 1.98 -10.42
N LEU A 40 3.25 1.78 -9.55
CA LEU A 40 3.00 1.39 -8.18
C LEU A 40 4.02 2.02 -7.25
N LYS A 41 3.54 2.69 -6.20
CA LYS A 41 4.39 3.21 -5.13
C LYS A 41 3.82 2.76 -3.80
N ALA A 42 4.66 2.21 -2.95
CA ALA A 42 4.26 1.67 -1.66
C ALA A 42 5.08 2.27 -0.54
N GLY A 43 4.41 2.61 0.56
CA GLY A 43 5.06 3.03 1.79
C GLY A 43 4.52 2.22 2.95
N VAL A 44 5.32 2.07 3.99
CA VAL A 44 4.93 1.34 5.19
C VAL A 44 5.37 2.09 6.44
N THR A 45 4.58 1.97 7.49
CA THR A 45 4.94 2.53 8.79
C THR A 45 4.29 1.72 9.90
N VAL A 46 4.68 2.01 11.13
CA VAL A 46 4.19 1.33 12.32
C VAL A 46 3.83 2.38 13.36
N SER A 47 2.74 2.16 14.08
CA SER A 47 2.32 3.08 15.14
C SER A 47 3.39 3.17 16.24
N THR A 48 3.91 4.38 16.47
CA THR A 48 4.89 4.61 17.54
C THR A 48 4.27 4.46 18.92
N ARG A 49 2.96 4.61 19.01
CA ARG A 49 2.23 4.43 20.26
C ARG A 49 2.31 2.99 20.75
N ASN A 50 2.23 2.03 19.84
CA ASN A 50 2.23 0.60 20.17
C ASN A 50 3.62 0.01 20.25
N PHE A 51 4.59 0.57 19.52
CA PHE A 51 5.97 0.06 19.48
C PHE A 51 6.95 1.22 19.64
N LYS A 52 7.39 1.42 20.87
CA LYS A 52 8.30 2.53 21.20
C LYS A 52 9.73 2.26 20.76
N LYS A 53 10.13 0.99 20.68
CA LYS A 53 11.48 0.62 20.27
C LYS A 53 11.63 0.67 18.76
N ALA A 54 12.64 1.41 18.29
CA ALA A 54 12.91 1.51 16.85
C ALA A 54 13.22 0.15 16.22
N VAL A 55 13.88 -0.74 16.97
CA VAL A 55 14.20 -2.09 16.50
C VAL A 55 12.94 -2.85 16.11
N ASP A 56 11.92 -2.79 16.96
CA ASP A 56 10.65 -3.48 16.71
C ASP A 56 9.94 -2.90 15.51
N ARG A 57 9.88 -1.56 15.43
CA ARG A 57 9.24 -0.89 14.28
C ARG A 57 9.95 -1.23 12.98
N ASN A 58 11.27 -1.23 12.98
CA ASN A 58 12.06 -1.56 11.79
C ASN A 58 11.85 -3.00 11.34
N ARG A 59 11.72 -3.92 12.29
CA ARG A 59 11.44 -5.33 12.01
C ARG A 59 10.09 -5.48 11.31
N ILE A 60 9.06 -4.82 11.82
CA ILE A 60 7.71 -4.89 11.24
C ILE A 60 7.72 -4.28 9.83
N LYS A 61 8.36 -3.13 9.65
CA LYS A 61 8.48 -2.49 8.34
C LYS A 61 9.19 -3.39 7.34
N ARG A 62 10.22 -4.10 7.78
CA ARG A 62 10.95 -5.06 6.92
C ARG A 62 10.04 -6.20 6.48
N LEU A 63 9.26 -6.75 7.40
CA LEU A 63 8.31 -7.81 7.08
C LEU A 63 7.27 -7.35 6.06
N LEU A 64 6.74 -6.15 6.24
CA LEU A 64 5.79 -5.56 5.29
C LEU A 64 6.41 -5.34 3.92
N ARG A 65 7.59 -4.74 3.86
CA ARG A 65 8.28 -4.48 2.59
C ARG A 65 8.58 -5.78 1.85
N GLU A 66 9.04 -6.80 2.56
CA GLU A 66 9.33 -8.10 1.97
C GLU A 66 8.07 -8.76 1.42
N SER A 67 6.98 -8.70 2.19
CA SER A 67 5.71 -9.27 1.75
C SER A 67 5.17 -8.56 0.51
N ILE A 68 5.28 -7.24 0.45
CA ILE A 68 4.88 -6.46 -0.72
C ILE A 68 5.75 -6.82 -1.92
N ARG A 69 7.07 -6.87 -1.72
CA ARG A 69 8.03 -7.19 -2.78
C ARG A 69 7.73 -8.53 -3.43
N LEU A 70 7.37 -9.52 -2.63
CA LEU A 70 7.10 -10.87 -3.13
C LEU A 70 5.79 -10.98 -3.92
N GLN A 71 4.86 -10.07 -3.70
CA GLN A 71 3.50 -10.19 -4.21
C GLN A 71 3.05 -9.06 -5.14
N LYS A 72 3.84 -8.00 -5.29
CA LYS A 72 3.41 -6.80 -6.00
C LYS A 72 3.37 -6.92 -7.53
N SER A 73 4.05 -7.90 -8.09
CA SER A 73 4.21 -8.01 -9.56
C SER A 73 2.89 -8.04 -10.32
N SER A 74 1.93 -8.81 -9.85
CA SER A 74 0.61 -8.91 -10.48
C SER A 74 -0.13 -7.59 -10.46
N LEU A 75 -0.12 -6.91 -9.31
CA LEU A 75 -0.78 -5.60 -9.15
C LEU A 75 -0.11 -4.54 -10.03
N GLU A 76 1.22 -4.54 -10.05
CA GLU A 76 1.98 -3.62 -10.89
C GLU A 76 1.64 -3.80 -12.37
N GLN A 77 1.57 -5.06 -12.82
CA GLN A 77 1.21 -5.38 -14.20
C GLN A 77 -0.21 -4.90 -14.54
N GLN A 78 -1.15 -5.08 -13.64
CA GLN A 78 -2.51 -4.59 -13.83
C GLN A 78 -2.57 -3.08 -13.97
N MET A 79 -1.78 -2.35 -13.18
CA MET A 79 -1.72 -0.89 -13.26
C MET A 79 -1.16 -0.44 -14.60
N ILE A 80 -0.12 -1.12 -15.08
CA ILE A 80 0.47 -0.83 -16.39
C ILE A 80 -0.57 -1.03 -17.51
N GLU A 81 -1.26 -2.14 -17.49
CA GLU A 81 -2.27 -2.48 -18.51
C GLU A 81 -3.43 -1.48 -18.53
N LYS A 82 -3.83 -0.99 -17.38
CA LYS A 82 -4.94 -0.05 -17.25
C LYS A 82 -4.51 1.40 -17.36
N LYS A 83 -3.22 1.66 -17.50
CA LYS A 83 -2.63 3.02 -17.54
C LYS A 83 -3.00 3.82 -16.30
N LEU A 84 -2.85 3.18 -15.14
CA LEU A 84 -3.12 3.77 -13.83
C LEU A 84 -1.85 3.80 -12.99
N SER A 85 -1.80 4.74 -12.06
CA SER A 85 -0.77 4.82 -11.04
C SER A 85 -1.43 4.67 -9.68
N LEU A 86 -1.01 3.67 -8.94
CA LEU A 86 -1.52 3.40 -7.59
C LEU A 86 -0.44 3.75 -6.58
N GLN A 87 -0.80 4.58 -5.62
CA GLN A 87 0.05 4.89 -4.48
C GLN A 87 -0.67 4.42 -3.24
N PHE A 88 0.01 3.67 -2.38
CA PHE A 88 -0.61 3.23 -1.14
C PHE A 88 0.39 3.26 0.01
N PHE A 89 -0.15 3.37 1.22
CA PHE A 89 0.61 3.48 2.45
C PHE A 89 -0.05 2.59 3.49
N ILE A 90 0.70 1.61 4.00
CA ILE A 90 0.19 0.65 4.98
C ILE A 90 0.72 1.03 6.37
N ILE A 91 -0.20 1.16 7.33
CA ILE A 91 0.13 1.44 8.72
C ILE A 91 -0.22 0.21 9.55
N PHE A 92 0.77 -0.37 10.22
CA PHE A 92 0.52 -1.45 11.15
C PHE A 92 0.04 -0.87 12.48
N THR A 93 -1.16 -1.25 12.90
CA THR A 93 -1.79 -0.73 14.12
C THR A 93 -1.94 -1.78 15.21
N GLY A 94 -1.40 -2.99 15.00
CA GLY A 94 -1.43 -4.04 15.99
C GLY A 94 -0.55 -3.74 17.19
N ARG A 95 -0.81 -4.45 18.29
CA ARG A 95 -0.09 -4.23 19.55
C ARG A 95 0.99 -5.28 19.83
N LYS A 96 0.98 -6.37 19.08
CA LYS A 96 1.95 -7.46 19.21
C LYS A 96 2.79 -7.55 17.95
N LEU A 97 4.04 -7.97 18.09
CA LEU A 97 4.92 -8.22 16.95
C LEU A 97 4.31 -9.32 16.08
N PRO A 98 4.04 -9.04 14.79
CA PRO A 98 3.49 -10.05 13.90
C PRO A 98 4.58 -11.00 13.41
N ASP A 99 4.19 -12.22 13.02
CA ASP A 99 5.12 -13.11 12.33
C ASP A 99 5.02 -12.88 10.81
N PHE A 100 5.96 -13.47 10.08
CA PHE A 100 6.02 -13.30 8.63
C PHE A 100 4.78 -13.85 7.91
N LEU A 101 4.28 -15.01 8.32
CA LEU A 101 3.13 -15.63 7.69
C LEU A 101 1.88 -14.77 7.82
N PHE A 102 1.67 -14.21 9.00
CA PHE A 102 0.55 -13.30 9.25
C PHE A 102 0.65 -12.07 8.35
N VAL A 103 1.82 -11.44 8.31
CA VAL A 103 2.03 -10.24 7.49
C VAL A 103 1.84 -10.56 6.00
N LYS A 104 2.40 -11.68 5.54
CA LYS A 104 2.29 -12.10 4.15
C LYS A 104 0.83 -12.32 3.74
N GLU A 105 0.08 -13.03 4.58
CA GLU A 105 -1.32 -13.33 4.32
C GLU A 105 -2.18 -12.06 4.26
N LYS A 106 -1.98 -11.16 5.22
CA LYS A 106 -2.74 -9.91 5.25
C LYS A 106 -2.34 -8.96 4.13
N THR A 107 -1.06 -8.92 3.79
CA THR A 107 -0.57 -8.13 2.66
C THR A 107 -1.19 -8.62 1.35
N GLU A 108 -1.29 -9.92 1.17
CA GLU A 108 -1.95 -10.50 -0.01
C GLU A 108 -3.39 -10.01 -0.10
N ALA A 109 -4.14 -10.05 1.00
CA ALA A 109 -5.52 -9.58 1.03
C ALA A 109 -5.62 -8.08 0.73
N ILE A 110 -4.68 -7.29 1.25
CA ILE A 110 -4.61 -5.85 0.99
C ILE A 110 -4.41 -5.58 -0.51
N LEU A 111 -3.44 -6.27 -1.11
CA LEU A 111 -3.14 -6.07 -2.53
C LEU A 111 -4.30 -6.52 -3.42
N GLN A 112 -4.99 -7.60 -3.06
CA GLN A 112 -6.19 -8.04 -3.77
C GLN A 112 -7.29 -7.00 -3.70
N LYS A 113 -7.49 -6.40 -2.54
CA LYS A 113 -8.51 -5.36 -2.35
C LYS A 113 -8.16 -4.11 -3.16
N LEU A 114 -6.90 -3.73 -3.20
CA LEU A 114 -6.44 -2.61 -4.02
C LEU A 114 -6.67 -2.88 -5.50
N ALA A 115 -6.38 -4.10 -5.96
CA ALA A 115 -6.61 -4.50 -7.34
C ALA A 115 -8.09 -4.44 -7.70
N ALA A 116 -8.96 -4.94 -6.81
CA ALA A 116 -10.41 -4.90 -7.02
C ALA A 116 -10.92 -3.47 -7.10
N THR A 117 -10.41 -2.59 -6.24
CA THR A 117 -10.79 -1.18 -6.22
C THR A 117 -10.34 -0.48 -7.50
N ALA A 118 -9.17 -0.80 -8.01
CA ALA A 118 -8.67 -0.26 -9.27
C ALA A 118 -9.53 -0.73 -10.45
N ASN A 119 -9.98 -1.98 -10.42
CA ASN A 119 -10.88 -2.51 -11.44
C ASN A 119 -12.23 -1.78 -11.43
N GLU A 120 -12.77 -1.53 -10.26
CA GLU A 120 -14.03 -0.78 -10.13
C GLU A 120 -13.90 0.62 -10.68
N ASN A 121 -12.83 1.32 -10.34
CA ASN A 121 -12.58 2.67 -10.84
C ASN A 121 -12.47 2.69 -12.36
N HIS A 122 -11.77 1.71 -12.94
CA HIS A 122 -11.61 1.60 -14.37
C HIS A 122 -12.95 1.35 -15.06
N THR A 123 -13.78 0.48 -14.49
CA THR A 123 -15.10 0.17 -15.01
C THR A 123 -16.03 1.36 -14.96
N ILE A 124 -15.99 2.13 -13.88
CA ILE A 124 -16.84 3.30 -13.70
C ILE A 124 -16.53 4.39 -14.75
N HIS A 125 -15.27 4.51 -15.14
CA HIS A 125 -14.83 5.53 -16.08
C HIS A 125 -14.88 5.10 -17.54
N THR A 126 -15.27 3.87 -17.79
CA THR A 126 -15.51 3.42 -19.16
C THR A 126 -16.98 3.48 -19.50
#